data_4bcebe98c506cb0fb6ff54efa4c7df75
#
_entry.id   4bcebe98c506cb0fb6ff54efa4c7df75
#
_cell.length_a   1.000
_cell.length_b   1.000
_cell.length_c   1.000
_cell.angle_alpha   90.00
_cell.angle_beta   90.00
_cell.angle_gamma   90.00
#
_symmetry.space_group_name_H-M   'P 1'
#
loop_
_entity.id
_entity.type
_entity.pdbx_description
1 polymer ?
#
loop_
_entity_poly.entity_id
_entity_poly.type
_entity_poly.pdbx_seq_one_letter_code
_entity_poly.pdbx_strand_id
1 'polypeptide(L)'
;MTSSHADSTQAHYDRLAASYDQNWAYSPAYIAWMSKCILDRAAIQPGQVVADIGSGTGLYSSRLAAAAGRVICADPSQAMLDQLPDDPSLIPVRASAQDIAARRTKLPAERLDVIVMKEAIHHVPASERATVLRGLGELLAPGGRIVIAMLPVRIGYPLFTAALERFERLQPDPADITTSLSDAGLETELTYDSYTLTLAKDRYLSMVRNRYMSLLASFTDAELERGVTEIQERFPGNRLEFADQFAFIRATRA
;
A
#
# COMPACT_ATOMS: atom_id res chain seq x y z
N MET A 1 13.48 17.93 -11.57
CA MET A 1 12.86 16.87 -12.41
C MET A 1 12.05 15.83 -11.59
N THR A 2 11.84 16.04 -10.31
CA THR A 2 11.09 15.13 -9.40
C THR A 2 9.57 15.33 -9.42
N SER A 3 9.07 16.48 -9.90
CA SER A 3 7.63 16.81 -9.97
C SER A 3 6.85 15.92 -10.95
N SER A 4 7.42 15.51 -12.06
CA SER A 4 6.68 14.79 -13.12
C SER A 4 6.27 13.36 -12.77
N HIS A 5 6.99 12.68 -11.87
CA HIS A 5 6.66 11.28 -11.50
C HIS A 5 5.55 11.23 -10.45
N ALA A 6 5.59 12.11 -9.47
CA ALA A 6 4.52 12.24 -8.47
C ALA A 6 3.20 12.66 -9.12
N ASP A 7 3.24 13.62 -10.06
CA ASP A 7 2.07 14.09 -10.81
C ASP A 7 1.46 12.98 -11.69
N SER A 8 2.29 12.11 -12.30
CA SER A 8 1.81 10.99 -13.11
C SER A 8 1.17 9.89 -12.25
N THR A 9 1.71 9.64 -11.06
CA THR A 9 1.16 8.68 -10.10
C THR A 9 -0.19 9.16 -9.54
N GLN A 10 -0.28 10.44 -9.16
CA GLN A 10 -1.53 11.06 -8.71
C GLN A 10 -2.62 10.94 -9.79
N ALA A 11 -2.33 11.34 -11.03
CA ALA A 11 -3.27 11.25 -12.15
C ALA A 11 -3.68 9.80 -12.47
N HIS A 12 -2.82 8.81 -12.19
CA HIS A 12 -3.16 7.39 -12.32
C HIS A 12 -4.23 6.99 -11.29
N TYR A 13 -4.03 7.32 -10.01
CA TYR A 13 -4.98 6.99 -8.94
C TYR A 13 -6.29 7.75 -9.06
N ASP A 14 -6.26 9.02 -9.45
CA ASP A 14 -7.48 9.80 -9.69
C ASP A 14 -8.38 9.15 -10.77
N ARG A 15 -7.79 8.52 -11.80
CA ARG A 15 -8.54 7.78 -12.83
C ARG A 15 -9.06 6.44 -12.35
N LEU A 16 -8.35 5.78 -11.45
CA LEU A 16 -8.71 4.45 -10.96
C LEU A 16 -9.66 4.49 -9.76
N ALA A 17 -9.81 5.62 -9.08
CA ALA A 17 -10.51 5.73 -7.80
C ALA A 17 -11.87 5.00 -7.80
N ALA A 18 -12.72 5.25 -8.79
CA ALA A 18 -14.06 4.66 -8.88
C ALA A 18 -14.08 3.13 -9.11
N SER A 19 -12.98 2.53 -9.59
CA SER A 19 -12.86 1.09 -9.87
C SER A 19 -11.72 0.41 -9.12
N TYR A 20 -11.04 1.14 -8.25
CA TYR A 20 -9.84 0.69 -7.56
C TYR A 20 -10.09 -0.60 -6.78
N ASP A 21 -11.13 -0.62 -5.97
CA ASP A 21 -11.46 -1.79 -5.14
C ASP A 21 -11.83 -3.02 -5.97
N GLN A 22 -12.41 -2.86 -7.17
CA GLN A 22 -12.73 -3.98 -8.07
C GLN A 22 -11.46 -4.74 -8.53
N ASN A 23 -10.33 -4.05 -8.60
CA ASN A 23 -9.05 -4.62 -8.98
C ASN A 23 -8.30 -5.26 -7.81
N TRP A 24 -8.35 -4.65 -6.61
CA TRP A 24 -7.55 -5.05 -5.45
C TRP A 24 -8.33 -5.83 -4.39
N ALA A 25 -9.64 -5.72 -4.36
CA ALA A 25 -10.51 -6.54 -3.52
C ALA A 25 -10.75 -7.90 -4.17
N TYR A 26 -9.72 -8.73 -4.27
CA TYR A 26 -9.78 -10.04 -4.95
C TYR A 26 -10.96 -10.91 -4.46
N SER A 27 -11.16 -10.97 -3.15
CA SER A 27 -12.30 -11.64 -2.52
C SER A 27 -12.49 -11.16 -1.08
N PRO A 28 -13.68 -11.34 -0.47
CA PRO A 28 -13.89 -11.06 0.95
C PRO A 28 -12.92 -11.80 1.87
N ALA A 29 -12.56 -13.04 1.52
CA ALA A 29 -11.60 -13.85 2.28
C ALA A 29 -10.19 -13.26 2.21
N TYR A 30 -9.76 -12.77 1.05
CA TYR A 30 -8.48 -12.08 0.90
C TYR A 30 -8.43 -10.80 1.75
N ILE A 31 -9.48 -9.97 1.68
CA ILE A 31 -9.56 -8.73 2.48
C ILE A 31 -9.52 -9.05 3.98
N ALA A 32 -10.24 -10.09 4.40
CA ALA A 32 -10.24 -10.53 5.79
C ALA A 32 -8.85 -11.01 6.25
N TRP A 33 -8.16 -11.79 5.41
CA TRP A 33 -6.80 -12.25 5.68
C TRP A 33 -5.82 -11.08 5.81
N MET A 34 -5.78 -10.17 4.83
CA MET A 34 -4.89 -9.01 4.87
C MET A 34 -5.18 -8.11 6.07
N SER A 35 -6.47 -7.87 6.34
CA SER A 35 -6.87 -7.08 7.52
C SER A 35 -6.39 -7.74 8.82
N LYS A 36 -6.50 -9.06 8.92
CA LYS A 36 -6.00 -9.81 10.10
C LYS A 36 -4.48 -9.66 10.21
N CYS A 37 -3.73 -9.82 9.12
CA CYS A 37 -2.27 -9.65 9.12
C CYS A 37 -1.84 -8.27 9.61
N ILE A 38 -2.55 -7.22 9.19
CA ILE A 38 -2.28 -5.84 9.63
C ILE A 38 -2.68 -5.67 11.11
N LEU A 39 -3.89 -6.07 11.50
CA LEU A 39 -4.40 -5.89 12.86
C LEU A 39 -3.59 -6.64 13.92
N ASP A 40 -3.15 -7.87 13.63
CA ASP A 40 -2.32 -8.66 14.54
C ASP A 40 -0.99 -7.92 14.85
N ARG A 41 -0.36 -7.31 13.81
CA ARG A 41 0.90 -6.57 13.98
C ARG A 41 0.69 -5.18 14.56
N ALA A 42 -0.40 -4.54 14.18
CA ALA A 42 -0.79 -3.24 14.70
C ALA A 42 -1.22 -3.33 16.18
N ALA A 43 -1.74 -4.46 16.61
CA ALA A 43 -2.19 -4.71 17.99
C ALA A 43 -3.01 -3.54 18.59
N ILE A 44 -3.91 -2.99 17.76
CA ILE A 44 -4.70 -1.79 18.07
C ILE A 44 -5.57 -2.05 19.30
N GLN A 45 -5.60 -1.08 20.21
CA GLN A 45 -6.50 -1.07 21.36
C GLN A 45 -7.59 0.00 21.18
N PRO A 46 -8.80 -0.21 21.71
CA PRO A 46 -9.84 0.81 21.69
C PRO A 46 -9.37 2.15 22.25
N GLY A 47 -9.69 3.23 21.56
CA GLY A 47 -9.32 4.59 21.94
C GLY A 47 -7.93 5.03 21.51
N GLN A 48 -7.11 4.17 20.89
CA GLN A 48 -5.83 4.57 20.31
C GLN A 48 -6.02 5.46 19.09
N VAL A 49 -5.09 6.39 18.89
CA VAL A 49 -5.03 7.27 17.72
C VAL A 49 -4.32 6.56 16.59
N VAL A 50 -5.07 6.19 15.57
CA VAL A 50 -4.57 5.43 14.42
C VAL A 50 -4.57 6.30 13.16
N ALA A 51 -3.49 6.26 12.38
CA ALA A 51 -3.42 6.85 11.05
C ALA A 51 -3.15 5.77 10.00
N ASP A 52 -3.96 5.75 8.94
CA ASP A 52 -3.75 4.97 7.72
C ASP A 52 -3.19 5.92 6.66
N ILE A 53 -1.91 5.80 6.34
CA ILE A 53 -1.18 6.70 5.43
C ILE A 53 -1.06 6.03 4.06
N GLY A 54 -1.62 6.68 3.05
CA GLY A 54 -1.91 6.07 1.75
C GLY A 54 -3.17 5.21 1.83
N SER A 55 -4.20 5.71 2.53
CA SER A 55 -5.44 4.96 2.81
C SER A 55 -6.26 4.62 1.56
N GLY A 56 -6.03 5.35 0.46
CA GLY A 56 -6.80 5.20 -0.77
C GLY A 56 -8.30 5.37 -0.52
N THR A 57 -9.08 4.40 -0.96
CA THR A 57 -10.54 4.34 -0.80
C THR A 57 -11.01 3.91 0.59
N GLY A 58 -10.07 3.65 1.53
CA GLY A 58 -10.39 3.20 2.89
C GLY A 58 -10.75 1.73 3.01
N LEU A 59 -10.41 0.90 2.02
CA LEU A 59 -10.72 -0.54 2.00
C LEU A 59 -10.34 -1.28 3.29
N TYR A 60 -9.22 -0.88 3.91
CA TYR A 60 -8.75 -1.45 5.18
C TYR A 60 -9.03 -0.54 6.37
N SER A 61 -9.19 0.77 6.16
CA SER A 61 -9.36 1.77 7.22
C SER A 61 -10.60 1.50 8.08
N SER A 62 -11.72 1.04 7.49
CA SER A 62 -12.94 0.68 8.24
C SER A 62 -12.70 -0.43 9.26
N ARG A 63 -11.80 -1.38 8.99
CA ARG A 63 -11.44 -2.45 9.92
C ARG A 63 -10.50 -1.97 11.02
N LEU A 64 -9.63 -1.03 10.71
CA LEU A 64 -8.81 -0.34 11.70
C LEU A 64 -9.70 0.50 12.64
N ALA A 65 -10.69 1.19 12.08
CA ALA A 65 -11.65 1.98 12.84
C ALA A 65 -12.52 1.12 13.77
N ALA A 66 -12.93 -0.08 13.33
CA ALA A 66 -13.65 -1.01 14.16
C ALA A 66 -12.84 -1.46 15.40
N ALA A 67 -11.50 -1.47 15.33
CA ALA A 67 -10.62 -1.79 16.45
C ALA A 67 -10.28 -0.56 17.33
N ALA A 68 -10.04 0.60 16.73
CA ALA A 68 -9.59 1.80 17.42
C ALA A 68 -10.74 2.72 17.90
N GLY A 69 -11.86 2.72 17.18
CA GLY A 69 -12.95 3.68 17.30
C GLY A 69 -12.87 4.81 16.27
N ARG A 70 -11.68 5.27 15.90
CA ARG A 70 -11.46 6.29 14.85
C ARG A 70 -10.14 6.08 14.15
N VAL A 71 -10.08 6.43 12.84
CA VAL A 71 -8.87 6.37 12.02
C VAL A 71 -8.71 7.65 11.19
N ILE A 72 -7.51 8.20 11.18
CA ILE A 72 -7.11 9.28 10.28
C ILE A 72 -6.75 8.63 8.94
N CYS A 73 -7.57 8.87 7.91
CA CYS A 73 -7.36 8.34 6.55
C CYS A 73 -6.63 9.39 5.73
N ALA A 74 -5.32 9.24 5.56
CA ALA A 74 -4.49 10.21 4.85
C ALA A 74 -4.13 9.70 3.45
N ASP A 75 -4.45 10.47 2.41
CA ASP A 75 -4.08 10.19 1.03
C ASP A 75 -3.86 11.49 0.25
N PRO A 76 -2.87 11.59 -0.67
CA PRO A 76 -2.70 12.78 -1.50
C PRO A 76 -3.81 12.95 -2.55
N SER A 77 -4.52 11.88 -2.94
CA SER A 77 -5.62 11.91 -3.90
C SER A 77 -6.94 12.25 -3.23
N GLN A 78 -7.50 13.42 -3.56
CA GLN A 78 -8.85 13.76 -3.13
C GLN A 78 -9.88 12.78 -3.70
N ALA A 79 -9.71 12.35 -4.96
CA ALA A 79 -10.61 11.40 -5.61
C ALA A 79 -10.66 10.05 -4.90
N MET A 80 -9.55 9.60 -4.27
CA MET A 80 -9.53 8.42 -3.41
C MET A 80 -10.28 8.67 -2.11
N LEU A 81 -10.02 9.79 -1.44
CA LEU A 81 -10.69 10.14 -0.19
C LEU A 81 -12.21 10.32 -0.37
N ASP A 82 -12.65 10.78 -1.54
CA ASP A 82 -14.08 10.90 -1.87
C ASP A 82 -14.79 9.54 -2.02
N GLN A 83 -14.04 8.42 -2.08
CA GLN A 83 -14.57 7.06 -2.08
C GLN A 83 -14.61 6.43 -0.68
N LEU A 84 -14.12 7.14 0.35
CA LEU A 84 -14.23 6.62 1.73
C LEU A 84 -15.70 6.31 2.05
N PRO A 85 -15.98 5.21 2.77
CA PRO A 85 -17.31 4.96 3.28
C PRO A 85 -17.85 6.15 4.10
N ASP A 86 -19.15 6.40 4.03
CA ASP A 86 -19.82 7.39 4.88
C ASP A 86 -19.89 6.88 6.33
N ASP A 87 -18.77 6.98 7.01
CA ASP A 87 -18.55 6.50 8.37
C ASP A 87 -17.82 7.60 9.17
N PRO A 88 -18.44 8.18 10.22
CA PRO A 88 -17.84 9.24 11.02
C PRO A 88 -16.59 8.81 11.80
N SER A 89 -16.28 7.52 11.84
CA SER A 89 -15.04 7.00 12.41
C SER A 89 -13.83 7.17 11.48
N LEU A 90 -14.06 7.44 10.18
CA LEU A 90 -13.02 7.67 9.18
C LEU A 90 -12.83 9.18 8.99
N ILE A 91 -11.65 9.68 9.33
CA ILE A 91 -11.32 11.11 9.29
C ILE A 91 -10.44 11.37 8.08
N PRO A 92 -10.96 11.89 6.95
CA PRO A 92 -10.15 12.15 5.76
C PRO A 92 -9.19 13.31 5.98
N VAL A 93 -7.95 13.12 5.53
CA VAL A 93 -6.90 14.14 5.52
C VAL A 93 -6.17 14.09 4.18
N ARG A 94 -6.30 15.12 3.37
CA ARG A 94 -5.55 15.21 2.11
C ARG A 94 -4.10 15.56 2.39
N ALA A 95 -3.22 14.56 2.39
CA ALA A 95 -1.79 14.73 2.62
C ALA A 95 -0.98 13.55 2.08
N SER A 96 0.22 13.82 1.61
CA SER A 96 1.22 12.78 1.32
C SER A 96 1.94 12.34 2.60
N ALA A 97 2.58 11.17 2.57
CA ALA A 97 3.45 10.72 3.66
C ALA A 97 4.57 11.72 3.96
N GLN A 98 5.10 12.40 2.91
CA GLN A 98 6.11 13.45 3.03
C GLN A 98 5.57 14.68 3.77
N ASP A 99 4.33 15.10 3.47
CA ASP A 99 3.72 16.26 4.13
C ASP A 99 3.46 16.00 5.61
N ILE A 100 3.02 14.79 5.93
CA ILE A 100 2.78 14.35 7.31
C ILE A 100 4.11 14.27 8.07
N ALA A 101 5.11 13.57 7.52
CA ALA A 101 6.42 13.41 8.13
C ALA A 101 7.14 14.74 8.37
N ALA A 102 7.01 15.67 7.44
CA ALA A 102 7.57 17.02 7.54
C ALA A 102 6.69 18.00 8.34
N ARG A 103 5.56 17.55 8.88
CA ARG A 103 4.56 18.37 9.61
C ARG A 103 4.04 19.56 8.80
N ARG A 104 4.04 19.47 7.48
CA ARG A 104 3.45 20.48 6.59
C ARG A 104 1.92 20.43 6.61
N THR A 105 1.35 19.25 6.91
CA THR A 105 -0.09 19.08 7.13
C THR A 105 -0.33 18.78 8.61
N LYS A 106 -1.23 19.55 9.23
CA LYS A 106 -1.65 19.33 10.61
C LYS A 106 -2.63 18.15 10.65
N LEU A 107 -2.27 17.11 11.39
CA LEU A 107 -3.19 16.02 11.69
C LEU A 107 -4.15 16.39 12.83
N PRO A 108 -5.31 15.71 12.96
CA PRO A 108 -6.23 15.87 14.08
C PRO A 108 -5.65 15.51 15.45
N ALA A 109 -4.44 14.94 15.48
CA ALA A 109 -3.75 14.56 16.69
C ALA A 109 -2.25 14.93 16.61
N GLU A 110 -1.64 15.27 17.73
CA GLU A 110 -0.21 15.61 17.81
C GLU A 110 0.69 14.36 17.88
N ARG A 111 0.16 13.28 18.42
CA ARG A 111 0.84 11.98 18.54
C ARG A 111 -0.06 10.88 18.04
N LEU A 112 0.56 9.84 17.51
CA LEU A 112 -0.12 8.67 16.95
C LEU A 112 0.32 7.43 17.73
N ASP A 113 -0.64 6.58 18.09
CA ASP A 113 -0.34 5.28 18.72
C ASP A 113 0.02 4.25 17.65
N VAL A 114 -0.64 4.32 16.49
CA VAL A 114 -0.40 3.41 15.38
C VAL A 114 -0.41 4.16 14.05
N ILE A 115 0.59 3.88 13.23
CA ILE A 115 0.62 4.25 11.82
C ILE A 115 0.56 2.96 11.00
N VAL A 116 -0.36 2.90 10.05
CA VAL A 116 -0.43 1.83 9.05
C VAL A 116 -0.09 2.41 7.68
N MET A 117 0.71 1.71 6.90
CA MET A 117 1.00 2.00 5.50
C MET A 117 0.90 0.70 4.69
N LYS A 118 -0.16 0.52 3.93
CA LYS A 118 -0.29 -0.63 3.03
C LYS A 118 -0.09 -0.21 1.58
N GLU A 119 0.92 -0.79 0.92
CA GLU A 119 1.24 -0.50 -0.48
C GLU A 119 1.38 1.01 -0.79
N ALA A 120 1.94 1.78 0.14
CA ALA A 120 2.11 3.22 0.00
C ALA A 120 3.57 3.67 -0.04
N ILE A 121 4.48 2.96 0.66
CA ILE A 121 5.89 3.39 0.83
C ILE A 121 6.66 3.44 -0.50
N HIS A 122 6.30 2.62 -1.48
CA HIS A 122 6.95 2.60 -2.80
C HIS A 122 6.67 3.86 -3.62
N HIS A 123 5.65 4.66 -3.26
CA HIS A 123 5.39 5.96 -3.86
C HIS A 123 6.28 7.08 -3.32
N VAL A 124 6.94 6.87 -2.18
CA VAL A 124 7.94 7.81 -1.66
C VAL A 124 9.23 7.64 -2.44
N PRO A 125 9.79 8.72 -3.04
CA PRO A 125 11.06 8.67 -3.75
C PRO A 125 12.18 8.05 -2.90
N ALA A 126 13.04 7.24 -3.50
CA ALA A 126 14.10 6.52 -2.78
C ALA A 126 14.97 7.46 -1.92
N SER A 127 15.29 8.66 -2.45
CA SER A 127 16.08 9.67 -1.75
C SER A 127 15.40 10.30 -0.53
N GLU A 128 14.07 10.15 -0.39
CA GLU A 128 13.27 10.77 0.68
C GLU A 128 12.82 9.74 1.73
N ARG A 129 12.86 8.43 1.41
CA ARG A 129 12.27 7.38 2.27
C ARG A 129 12.79 7.41 3.70
N ALA A 130 14.10 7.46 3.89
CA ALA A 130 14.70 7.47 5.23
C ALA A 130 14.25 8.70 6.04
N THR A 131 14.16 9.87 5.40
CA THR A 131 13.69 11.09 6.05
C THR A 131 12.21 11.02 6.41
N VAL A 132 11.39 10.49 5.49
CA VAL A 132 9.94 10.30 5.71
C VAL A 132 9.70 9.31 6.85
N LEU A 133 10.37 8.15 6.83
CA LEU A 133 10.21 7.12 7.86
C LEU A 133 10.63 7.64 9.24
N ARG A 134 11.73 8.41 9.32
CA ARG A 134 12.14 9.06 10.56
C ARG A 134 11.08 10.05 11.06
N GLY A 135 10.58 10.92 10.17
CA GLY A 135 9.56 11.90 10.54
C GLY A 135 8.26 11.27 11.00
N LEU A 136 7.85 10.14 10.38
CA LEU A 136 6.70 9.36 10.83
C LEU A 136 6.96 8.73 12.21
N GLY A 137 8.16 8.18 12.43
CA GLY A 137 8.58 7.65 13.74
C GLY A 137 8.55 8.70 14.86
N GLU A 138 8.89 9.96 14.54
CA GLU A 138 8.84 11.08 15.49
C GLU A 138 7.39 11.46 15.88
N LEU A 139 6.38 11.12 15.07
CA LEU A 139 4.97 11.34 15.40
C LEU A 139 4.41 10.30 16.35
N LEU A 140 5.08 9.16 16.52
CA LEU A 140 4.60 8.13 17.43
C LEU A 140 4.61 8.60 18.88
N ALA A 141 3.59 8.20 19.63
CA ALA A 141 3.60 8.24 21.09
C ALA A 141 4.63 7.23 21.64
N PRO A 142 5.08 7.34 22.91
CA PRO A 142 5.83 6.27 23.56
C PRO A 142 5.05 4.93 23.47
N GLY A 143 5.70 3.85 23.11
CA GLY A 143 5.07 2.56 22.82
C GLY A 143 4.23 2.52 21.53
N GLY A 144 4.18 3.62 20.79
CA GLY A 144 3.53 3.68 19.47
C GLY A 144 4.29 2.91 18.41
N ARG A 145 3.63 2.55 17.30
CA ARG A 145 4.21 1.67 16.28
C ARG A 145 3.78 2.00 14.85
N ILE A 146 4.65 1.70 13.93
CA ILE A 146 4.38 1.72 12.48
C ILE A 146 4.22 0.28 12.00
N VAL A 147 3.23 0.01 11.18
CA VAL A 147 3.06 -1.24 10.44
C VAL A 147 3.04 -0.93 8.96
N ILE A 148 4.03 -1.45 8.23
CA ILE A 148 4.10 -1.32 6.77
C ILE A 148 3.83 -2.70 6.17
N ALA A 149 2.82 -2.79 5.29
CA ALA A 149 2.56 -3.96 4.45
C ALA A 149 2.91 -3.61 3.01
N MET A 150 3.85 -4.33 2.41
CA MET A 150 4.34 -4.07 1.07
C MET A 150 4.71 -5.35 0.33
N LEU A 151 4.66 -5.33 -0.99
CA LEU A 151 5.16 -6.44 -1.79
C LEU A 151 6.68 -6.58 -1.63
N PRO A 152 7.23 -7.82 -1.67
CA PRO A 152 8.66 -8.04 -1.71
C PRO A 152 9.24 -7.58 -3.07
N VAL A 153 10.57 -7.52 -3.19
CA VAL A 153 11.25 -7.13 -4.43
C VAL A 153 10.91 -8.07 -5.59
N ARG A 154 10.76 -9.36 -5.30
CA ARG A 154 10.37 -10.38 -6.29
C ARG A 154 8.98 -10.91 -5.98
N ILE A 155 8.11 -10.89 -6.98
CA ILE A 155 6.74 -11.35 -6.87
C ILE A 155 6.47 -12.50 -7.82
N GLY A 156 5.65 -13.46 -7.37
CA GLY A 156 5.22 -14.62 -8.16
C GLY A 156 3.98 -14.37 -9.02
N TYR A 157 3.69 -13.12 -9.36
CA TYR A 157 2.50 -12.79 -10.14
C TYR A 157 2.62 -13.27 -11.59
N PRO A 158 1.53 -13.71 -12.21
CA PRO A 158 1.51 -14.11 -13.61
C PRO A 158 1.56 -12.89 -14.56
N LEU A 159 2.57 -12.04 -14.40
CA LEU A 159 2.84 -10.91 -15.27
C LEU A 159 3.83 -11.30 -16.39
N PHE A 160 3.88 -10.49 -17.43
CA PHE A 160 4.88 -10.65 -18.49
C PHE A 160 6.28 -10.24 -18.00
N THR A 161 7.31 -10.82 -18.63
CA THR A 161 8.69 -10.73 -18.18
C THR A 161 9.17 -9.29 -17.97
N ALA A 162 8.92 -8.40 -18.94
CA ALA A 162 9.36 -7.01 -18.83
C ALA A 162 8.69 -6.24 -17.66
N ALA A 163 7.47 -6.64 -17.27
CA ALA A 163 6.80 -6.05 -16.10
C ALA A 163 7.43 -6.56 -14.80
N LEU A 164 7.73 -7.86 -14.69
CA LEU A 164 8.40 -8.43 -13.53
C LEU A 164 9.80 -7.82 -13.31
N GLU A 165 10.60 -7.71 -14.38
CA GLU A 165 11.93 -7.09 -14.33
C GLU A 165 11.87 -5.61 -13.94
N ARG A 166 10.87 -4.88 -14.46
CA ARG A 166 10.67 -3.46 -14.10
C ARG A 166 10.22 -3.33 -12.66
N PHE A 167 9.34 -4.22 -12.19
CA PHE A 167 8.92 -4.26 -10.80
C PHE A 167 10.11 -4.48 -9.86
N GLU A 168 10.92 -5.51 -10.11
CA GLU A 168 12.11 -5.83 -9.30
C GLU A 168 13.08 -4.63 -9.20
N ARG A 169 13.26 -3.86 -10.27
CA ARG A 169 14.13 -2.68 -10.25
C ARG A 169 13.56 -1.48 -9.48
N LEU A 170 12.24 -1.35 -9.41
CA LEU A 170 11.59 -0.16 -8.82
C LEU A 170 11.10 -0.39 -7.40
N GLN A 171 10.81 -1.65 -7.04
CA GLN A 171 10.28 -2.00 -5.73
C GLN A 171 11.34 -1.78 -4.65
N PRO A 172 11.05 -1.00 -3.59
CA PRO A 172 11.95 -0.89 -2.46
C PRO A 172 12.14 -2.23 -1.77
N ASP A 173 13.37 -2.50 -1.31
CA ASP A 173 13.63 -3.71 -0.52
C ASP A 173 13.03 -3.53 0.89
N PRO A 174 12.19 -4.46 1.36
CA PRO A 174 11.68 -4.44 2.73
C PRO A 174 12.79 -4.39 3.79
N ALA A 175 13.95 -4.99 3.52
CA ALA A 175 15.10 -4.94 4.42
C ALA A 175 15.68 -3.53 4.55
N ASP A 176 15.75 -2.76 3.46
CA ASP A 176 16.21 -1.36 3.47
C ASP A 176 15.23 -0.45 4.23
N ILE A 177 13.92 -0.71 4.08
CA ILE A 177 12.88 0.00 4.84
C ILE A 177 13.01 -0.30 6.33
N THR A 178 13.23 -1.58 6.69
CA THR A 178 13.45 -2.02 8.07
C THR A 178 14.67 -1.35 8.67
N THR A 179 15.79 -1.33 7.93
CA THR A 179 17.04 -0.65 8.35
C THR A 179 16.81 0.84 8.58
N SER A 180 16.10 1.51 7.66
CA SER A 180 15.80 2.96 7.79
C SER A 180 14.97 3.27 9.04
N LEU A 181 14.04 2.40 9.44
CA LEU A 181 13.26 2.53 10.67
C LEU A 181 14.11 2.26 11.91
N SER A 182 14.99 1.26 11.85
CA SER A 182 15.95 0.96 12.92
C SER A 182 16.92 2.12 13.14
N ASP A 183 17.46 2.71 12.08
CA ASP A 183 18.33 3.89 12.12
C ASP A 183 17.61 5.15 12.66
N ALA A 184 16.29 5.17 12.56
CA ALA A 184 15.44 6.19 13.18
C ALA A 184 15.18 5.94 14.68
N GLY A 185 15.76 4.88 15.27
CA GLY A 185 15.66 4.56 16.70
C GLY A 185 14.42 3.74 17.08
N LEU A 186 13.79 3.06 16.12
CA LEU A 186 12.67 2.17 16.37
C LEU A 186 13.14 0.72 16.49
N GLU A 187 12.52 -0.04 17.37
CA GLU A 187 12.67 -1.51 17.41
C GLU A 187 11.88 -2.12 16.25
N THR A 188 12.53 -2.91 15.40
CA THR A 188 11.97 -3.38 14.14
C THR A 188 11.86 -4.90 14.05
N GLU A 189 10.80 -5.37 13.40
CA GLU A 189 10.56 -6.76 13.05
C GLU A 189 10.10 -6.82 11.58
N LEU A 190 10.71 -7.72 10.77
CA LEU A 190 10.31 -8.01 9.40
C LEU A 190 9.83 -9.45 9.30
N THR A 191 8.61 -9.63 8.84
CA THR A 191 7.98 -10.94 8.63
C THR A 191 7.34 -11.02 7.25
N TYR A 192 7.06 -12.25 6.79
CA TYR A 192 6.41 -12.49 5.50
C TYR A 192 5.20 -13.40 5.69
N ASP A 193 4.10 -13.05 5.02
CA ASP A 193 2.92 -13.90 4.89
C ASP A 193 2.48 -13.96 3.44
N SER A 194 1.77 -15.01 3.06
CA SER A 194 1.25 -15.16 1.71
C SER A 194 -0.18 -15.67 1.70
N TYR A 195 -0.91 -15.27 0.67
CA TYR A 195 -2.26 -15.75 0.38
C TYR A 195 -2.28 -16.35 -1.02
N THR A 196 -2.79 -17.57 -1.15
CA THR A 196 -2.96 -18.17 -2.48
C THR A 196 -4.17 -17.58 -3.16
N LEU A 197 -3.92 -16.87 -4.25
CA LEU A 197 -4.97 -16.33 -5.13
C LEU A 197 -5.27 -17.29 -6.27
N THR A 198 -6.55 -17.47 -6.54
CA THR A 198 -7.03 -18.19 -7.73
C THR A 198 -8.02 -17.31 -8.47
N LEU A 199 -7.66 -16.88 -9.67
CA LEU A 199 -8.47 -15.98 -10.50
C LEU A 199 -8.81 -16.61 -11.85
N ALA A 200 -9.96 -16.24 -12.42
CA ALA A 200 -10.23 -16.50 -13.83
C ALA A 200 -9.21 -15.75 -14.68
N LYS A 201 -8.57 -16.42 -15.65
CA LYS A 201 -7.51 -15.81 -16.48
C LYS A 201 -8.01 -14.58 -17.22
N ASP A 202 -9.22 -14.61 -17.79
CA ASP A 202 -9.78 -13.47 -18.51
C ASP A 202 -9.95 -12.23 -17.61
N ARG A 203 -10.40 -12.43 -16.36
CA ARG A 203 -10.45 -11.34 -15.37
C ARG A 203 -9.07 -10.75 -15.13
N TYR A 204 -8.07 -11.60 -14.92
CA TYR A 204 -6.71 -11.16 -14.67
C TYR A 204 -6.12 -10.39 -15.86
N LEU A 205 -6.31 -10.88 -17.08
CA LEU A 205 -5.88 -10.19 -18.30
C LEU A 205 -6.58 -8.83 -18.46
N SER A 206 -7.85 -8.73 -18.11
CA SER A 206 -8.56 -7.45 -18.07
C SER A 206 -7.95 -6.48 -17.03
N MET A 207 -7.58 -6.99 -15.84
CA MET A 207 -6.88 -6.17 -14.83
C MET A 207 -5.54 -5.66 -15.36
N VAL A 208 -4.76 -6.49 -16.04
CA VAL A 208 -3.49 -6.09 -16.68
C VAL A 208 -3.72 -4.99 -17.71
N ARG A 209 -4.70 -5.15 -18.62
CA ARG A 209 -5.07 -4.13 -19.62
C ARG A 209 -5.51 -2.83 -18.97
N ASN A 210 -6.22 -2.91 -17.86
CA ASN A 210 -6.66 -1.75 -17.07
C ASN A 210 -5.55 -1.17 -16.19
N ARG A 211 -4.32 -1.67 -16.31
CA ARG A 211 -3.16 -1.17 -15.55
C ARG A 211 -3.40 -1.16 -14.03
N TYR A 212 -3.91 -2.28 -13.49
CA TYR A 212 -4.28 -2.38 -12.07
C TYR A 212 -3.13 -2.07 -11.11
N MET A 213 -1.89 -2.35 -11.50
CA MET A 213 -0.68 -1.89 -10.78
C MET A 213 -0.16 -0.61 -11.40
N SER A 214 0.25 0.37 -10.59
CA SER A 214 0.83 1.64 -11.05
C SER A 214 2.02 1.45 -11.99
N LEU A 215 2.82 0.43 -11.79
CA LEU A 215 3.89 -0.01 -12.67
C LEU A 215 3.43 -0.18 -14.13
N LEU A 216 2.25 -0.75 -14.35
CA LEU A 216 1.74 -1.03 -15.70
C LEU A 216 1.37 0.25 -16.46
N ALA A 217 1.19 1.37 -15.76
CA ALA A 217 0.99 2.68 -16.40
C ALA A 217 2.22 3.16 -17.19
N SER A 218 3.40 2.60 -16.91
CA SER A 218 4.65 2.93 -17.60
C SER A 218 4.85 2.20 -18.95
N PHE A 219 3.93 1.32 -19.34
CA PHE A 219 3.96 0.60 -20.61
C PHE A 219 2.97 1.23 -21.60
N THR A 220 3.32 1.25 -22.88
CA THR A 220 2.41 1.63 -23.98
C THR A 220 1.33 0.55 -24.15
N ASP A 221 0.22 0.88 -24.84
CA ASP A 221 -0.84 -0.09 -25.12
C ASP A 221 -0.31 -1.30 -25.93
N ALA A 222 0.59 -1.03 -26.92
CA ALA A 222 1.20 -2.08 -27.72
C ALA A 222 2.11 -3.00 -26.91
N GLU A 223 2.83 -2.48 -25.91
CA GLU A 223 3.64 -3.29 -24.98
C GLU A 223 2.78 -4.12 -24.07
N LEU A 224 1.68 -3.56 -23.55
CA LEU A 224 0.72 -4.29 -22.72
C LEU A 224 0.06 -5.44 -23.48
N GLU A 225 -0.39 -5.24 -24.72
CA GLU A 225 -1.00 -6.31 -25.51
C GLU A 225 0.00 -7.42 -25.84
N ARG A 226 1.27 -7.09 -26.15
CA ARG A 226 2.32 -8.13 -26.25
C ARG A 226 2.51 -8.88 -24.93
N GLY A 227 2.53 -8.15 -23.81
CA GLY A 227 2.61 -8.75 -22.48
C GLY A 227 1.43 -9.65 -22.15
N VAL A 228 0.20 -9.26 -22.52
CA VAL A 228 -1.00 -10.09 -22.38
C VAL A 228 -0.88 -11.37 -23.19
N THR A 229 -0.36 -11.30 -24.42
CA THR A 229 -0.10 -12.48 -25.26
C THR A 229 0.91 -13.41 -24.59
N GLU A 230 2.01 -12.88 -24.07
CA GLU A 230 3.01 -13.65 -23.32
C GLU A 230 2.39 -14.36 -22.10
N ILE A 231 1.53 -13.68 -21.33
CA ILE A 231 0.82 -14.29 -20.20
C ILE A 231 -0.08 -15.44 -20.67
N GLN A 232 -0.80 -15.27 -21.77
CA GLN A 232 -1.67 -16.30 -22.33
C GLN A 232 -0.91 -17.55 -22.74
N GLU A 233 0.27 -17.39 -23.34
CA GLU A 233 1.14 -18.48 -23.78
C GLU A 233 1.80 -19.22 -22.60
N ARG A 234 2.28 -18.47 -21.58
CA ARG A 234 2.94 -19.05 -20.39
C ARG A 234 1.97 -19.80 -19.47
N PHE A 235 0.73 -19.41 -19.45
CA PHE A 235 -0.31 -19.97 -18.58
C PHE A 235 -1.49 -20.50 -19.42
N PRO A 236 -1.42 -21.74 -19.95
CA PRO A 236 -2.40 -22.24 -20.93
C PRO A 236 -3.80 -22.48 -20.36
N GLY A 237 -3.98 -22.64 -19.03
CA GLY A 237 -5.28 -22.86 -18.41
C GLY A 237 -6.21 -21.63 -18.43
N ASN A 238 -7.45 -21.81 -18.00
CA ASN A 238 -8.44 -20.73 -17.84
C ASN A 238 -8.46 -20.10 -16.45
N ARG A 239 -7.63 -20.59 -15.52
CA ARG A 239 -7.45 -20.10 -14.15
C ARG A 239 -5.97 -19.88 -13.89
N LEU A 240 -5.67 -18.86 -13.11
CA LEU A 240 -4.33 -18.54 -12.64
C LEU A 240 -4.31 -18.75 -11.13
N GLU A 241 -3.32 -19.48 -10.65
CA GLU A 241 -3.05 -19.66 -9.22
C GLU A 241 -1.65 -19.17 -8.90
N PHE A 242 -1.52 -18.30 -7.94
CA PHE A 242 -0.24 -17.74 -7.51
C PHE A 242 -0.30 -17.27 -6.06
N ALA A 243 0.87 -17.22 -5.42
CA ALA A 243 1.00 -16.68 -4.08
C ALA A 243 1.11 -15.15 -4.13
N ASP A 244 0.22 -14.47 -3.42
CA ASP A 244 0.33 -13.05 -3.13
C ASP A 244 1.08 -12.91 -1.80
N GLN A 245 2.40 -12.73 -1.90
CA GLN A 245 3.30 -12.62 -0.74
C GLN A 245 3.48 -11.16 -0.37
N PHE A 246 3.36 -10.87 0.93
CA PHE A 246 3.64 -9.56 1.52
C PHE A 246 4.77 -9.64 2.54
N ALA A 247 5.59 -8.60 2.54
CA ALA A 247 6.47 -8.26 3.64
C ALA A 247 5.71 -7.35 4.60
N PHE A 248 5.78 -7.65 5.88
CA PHE A 248 5.21 -6.85 6.96
C PHE A 248 6.35 -6.38 7.86
N ILE A 249 6.48 -5.07 7.99
CA ILE A 249 7.46 -4.43 8.88
C ILE A 249 6.69 -3.82 10.03
N ARG A 250 7.01 -4.23 11.24
CA ARG A 250 6.57 -3.58 12.46
C ARG A 250 7.74 -2.83 13.06
N ALA A 251 7.54 -1.55 13.38
CA ALA A 251 8.54 -0.72 14.02
C ALA A 251 7.94 -0.03 15.23
N THR A 252 8.51 -0.21 16.42
CA THR A 252 7.95 0.26 17.69
C THR A 252 8.86 1.30 18.32
N ARG A 253 8.28 2.38 18.81
CA ARG A 253 8.98 3.40 19.58
C ARG A 253 9.05 2.97 21.04
N ALA A 254 10.25 2.94 21.61
CA ALA A 254 10.46 2.71 23.03
C ALA A 254 9.75 3.78 23.92
#